data_e8601608425245f05bd206d45d2ee949
#
_entry.id   e8601608425245f05bd206d45d2ee949
#
_cell.length_a   1.000
_cell.length_b   1.000
_cell.length_c   1.000
_cell.angle_alpha   90.00
_cell.angle_beta   90.00
_cell.angle_gamma   90.00
#
_symmetry.space_group_name_H-M   'P 1'
#
loop_
_entity.id
_entity.type
_entity.pdbx_description
1 polymer ?
#
loop_
_entity_poly.entity_id
_entity_poly.type
_entity_poly.pdbx_seq_one_letter_code
_entity_poly.pdbx_strand_id
1 'polypeptide(L)'
;ITYQVADLEHLDLPEGAFDLAYSSLAFHYLADAARLYGQIHRALRPGGRLLFSTEHPIYMAPTSPGWAQGPDGGRIWPLNQYLVEGPRTTDWLAPGVVKHHRTIGTTLNALIGAGFTITCVEEFCPTPDQIAAQPALAEEVERPMFLLISALRG
;
A
#
# COMPACT_ATOMS: atom_id res chain seq x y z
N ILE A 1 21.57 10.52 11.46
CA ILE A 1 20.22 9.94 11.40
C ILE A 1 19.69 9.86 12.83
N THR A 2 18.49 10.35 13.07
CA THR A 2 17.78 10.23 14.35
C THR A 2 16.64 9.25 14.18
N TYR A 3 16.49 8.32 15.12
CA TYR A 3 15.37 7.36 15.15
C TYR A 3 14.45 7.71 16.31
N GLN A 4 13.14 7.60 16.04
CA GLN A 4 12.11 7.86 17.03
C GLN A 4 11.02 6.81 16.91
N VAL A 5 10.54 6.30 18.05
CA VAL A 5 9.34 5.47 18.10
C VAL A 5 8.13 6.41 18.14
N ALA A 6 7.20 6.22 17.19
CA ALA A 6 5.99 7.02 17.11
C ALA A 6 4.81 6.17 16.65
N ASP A 7 3.62 6.49 17.16
CA ASP A 7 2.36 5.93 16.69
C ASP A 7 1.88 6.73 15.47
N LEU A 8 1.79 6.08 14.32
CA LEU A 8 1.39 6.74 13.07
C LEU A 8 -0.08 7.22 13.08
N GLU A 9 -0.95 6.60 13.88
CA GLU A 9 -2.34 7.06 14.04
C GLU A 9 -2.43 8.41 14.77
N HIS A 10 -1.40 8.76 15.55
CA HIS A 10 -1.35 10.00 16.34
C HIS A 10 -0.14 10.87 15.99
N LEU A 11 0.59 10.50 14.91
CA LEU A 11 1.78 11.23 14.52
C LEU A 11 1.46 12.69 14.22
N ASP A 12 2.25 13.59 14.80
CA ASP A 12 2.27 15.00 14.51
C ASP A 12 3.68 15.40 14.04
N LEU A 13 3.76 16.09 12.92
CA LEU A 13 4.99 16.46 12.27
C LEU A 13 5.09 17.98 12.11
N PRO A 14 6.28 18.57 12.25
CA PRO A 14 6.49 20.00 12.01
C PRO A 14 6.17 20.36 10.56
N GLU A 15 5.47 21.49 10.36
CA GLU A 15 5.06 21.97 9.06
C GLU A 15 6.26 22.40 8.20
N GLY A 16 6.26 22.00 6.91
CA GLY A 16 7.26 22.42 5.93
C GLY A 16 8.70 22.04 6.29
N ALA A 17 8.89 20.97 7.07
CA ALA A 17 10.20 20.60 7.61
C ALA A 17 10.97 19.60 6.73
N PHE A 18 10.30 18.89 5.83
CA PHE A 18 10.89 17.79 5.09
C PHE A 18 10.80 17.98 3.57
N ASP A 19 11.78 17.44 2.86
CA ASP A 19 11.80 17.39 1.39
C ASP A 19 11.28 16.05 0.87
N LEU A 20 11.36 15.00 1.69
CA LEU A 20 10.91 13.65 1.36
C LEU A 20 10.26 12.99 2.58
N ALA A 21 9.11 12.38 2.36
CA ALA A 21 8.52 11.38 3.24
C ALA A 21 8.58 10.02 2.54
N TYR A 22 9.14 9.03 3.21
CA TYR A 22 9.24 7.66 2.69
C TYR A 22 8.59 6.69 3.66
N SER A 23 7.77 5.77 3.13
CA SER A 23 7.15 4.71 3.92
C SER A 23 7.20 3.38 3.16
N SER A 24 7.62 2.33 3.84
CA SER A 24 7.64 0.98 3.28
C SER A 24 6.69 0.08 4.07
N LEU A 25 5.62 -0.37 3.41
CA LEU A 25 4.69 -1.39 3.90
C LEU A 25 4.10 -1.09 5.28
N ALA A 26 3.76 0.17 5.57
CA ALA A 26 3.20 0.58 6.85
C ALA A 26 1.75 1.10 6.77
N PHE A 27 1.34 1.77 5.69
CA PHE A 27 0.07 2.49 5.63
C PHE A 27 -1.17 1.59 5.62
N HIS A 28 -1.04 0.34 5.24
CA HIS A 28 -2.14 -0.62 5.30
C HIS A 28 -2.47 -1.09 6.73
N TYR A 29 -1.63 -0.80 7.72
CA TYR A 29 -1.96 -1.05 9.13
C TYR A 29 -2.81 0.05 9.77
N LEU A 30 -2.95 1.21 9.11
CA LEU A 30 -3.65 2.36 9.68
C LEU A 30 -5.16 2.31 9.41
N ALA A 31 -5.96 2.57 10.41
CA ALA A 31 -7.39 2.75 10.26
C ALA A 31 -7.71 4.06 9.51
N ASP A 32 -7.00 5.15 9.81
CA ASP A 32 -7.16 6.46 9.18
C ASP A 32 -5.89 6.91 8.44
N ALA A 33 -5.61 6.26 7.31
CA ALA A 33 -4.50 6.67 6.45
C ALA A 33 -4.71 8.07 5.84
N ALA A 34 -5.95 8.50 5.62
CA ALA A 34 -6.24 9.82 5.03
C ALA A 34 -5.77 10.96 5.94
N ARG A 35 -5.97 10.83 7.26
CA ARG A 35 -5.43 11.75 8.26
C ARG A 35 -3.90 11.86 8.14
N LEU A 36 -3.22 10.71 8.05
CA LEU A 36 -1.75 10.70 7.95
C LEU A 36 -1.28 11.31 6.63
N TYR A 37 -1.97 11.09 5.50
CA TYR A 37 -1.63 11.75 4.23
C TYR A 37 -1.72 13.28 4.36
N GLY A 38 -2.76 13.79 5.00
CA GLY A 38 -2.88 15.23 5.28
C GLY A 38 -1.77 15.76 6.17
N GLN A 39 -1.37 15.00 7.19
CA GLN A 39 -0.25 15.34 8.06
C GLN A 39 1.09 15.38 7.30
N ILE A 40 1.36 14.35 6.49
CA ILE A 40 2.58 14.29 5.66
C ILE A 40 2.60 15.45 4.65
N HIS A 41 1.45 15.74 4.01
CA HIS A 41 1.37 16.85 3.07
C HIS A 41 1.77 18.18 3.72
N ARG A 42 1.26 18.49 4.92
CA ARG A 42 1.65 19.71 5.65
C ARG A 42 3.13 19.72 6.05
N ALA A 43 3.66 18.56 6.43
CA ALA A 43 5.04 18.41 6.88
C ALA A 43 6.08 18.53 5.76
N LEU A 44 5.73 18.18 4.54
CA LEU A 44 6.60 18.36 3.37
C LEU A 44 6.67 19.85 3.00
N ARG A 45 7.78 20.30 2.41
CA ARG A 45 7.92 21.60 1.76
C ARG A 45 7.17 21.63 0.43
N PRO A 46 6.80 22.79 -0.12
CA PRO A 46 6.38 22.89 -1.51
C PRO A 46 7.39 22.22 -2.44
N GLY A 47 6.92 21.35 -3.36
CA GLY A 47 7.77 20.50 -4.18
C GLY A 47 8.32 19.26 -3.48
N GLY A 48 8.08 19.07 -2.20
CA GLY A 48 8.45 17.87 -1.44
C GLY A 48 7.68 16.63 -1.90
N ARG A 49 8.25 15.48 -1.71
CA ARG A 49 7.74 14.20 -2.25
C ARG A 49 7.34 13.23 -1.16
N LEU A 50 6.20 12.58 -1.35
CA LEU A 50 5.83 11.35 -0.66
C LEU A 50 6.09 10.16 -1.60
N LEU A 51 6.82 9.17 -1.10
CA LEU A 51 7.03 7.88 -1.77
C LEU A 51 6.70 6.76 -0.80
N PHE A 52 5.81 5.86 -1.18
CA PHE A 52 5.49 4.73 -0.32
C PHE A 52 5.12 3.47 -1.07
N SER A 53 5.28 2.34 -0.39
CA SER A 53 4.71 1.06 -0.77
C SER A 53 3.65 0.62 0.24
N THR A 54 2.63 -0.08 -0.25
CA THR A 54 1.58 -0.69 0.56
C THR A 54 1.22 -2.06 -0.01
N GLU A 55 0.55 -2.91 0.76
CA GLU A 55 0.00 -4.12 0.18
C GLU A 55 -1.02 -3.77 -0.90
N HIS A 56 -0.97 -4.53 -1.99
CA HIS A 56 -1.88 -4.31 -3.12
C HIS A 56 -3.32 -4.68 -2.73
N PRO A 57 -4.34 -3.89 -3.11
CA PRO A 57 -5.72 -4.20 -2.79
C PRO A 57 -6.22 -5.56 -3.30
N ILE A 58 -5.71 -6.04 -4.43
CA ILE A 58 -6.03 -7.40 -4.93
C ILE A 58 -5.53 -8.47 -3.96
N TYR A 59 -4.34 -8.28 -3.39
CA TYR A 59 -3.78 -9.20 -2.40
C TYR A 59 -4.57 -9.17 -1.08
N MET A 60 -4.99 -7.97 -0.65
CA MET A 60 -5.58 -7.74 0.66
C MET A 60 -7.10 -7.94 0.71
N ALA A 61 -7.83 -7.75 -0.40
CA ALA A 61 -9.29 -7.76 -0.40
C ALA A 61 -9.92 -9.08 0.04
N PRO A 62 -9.42 -10.27 -0.37
CA PRO A 62 -10.09 -11.53 -0.07
C PRO A 62 -10.24 -11.77 1.42
N THR A 63 -11.42 -12.26 1.85
CA THR A 63 -11.67 -12.64 3.26
C THR A 63 -10.93 -13.90 3.67
N SER A 64 -10.58 -14.74 2.70
CA SER A 64 -9.77 -15.95 2.87
C SER A 64 -8.72 -15.98 1.78
N PRO A 65 -7.63 -15.20 1.94
CA PRO A 65 -6.59 -15.09 0.92
C PRO A 65 -5.89 -16.43 0.73
N GLY A 66 -5.78 -16.88 -0.50
CA GLY A 66 -5.13 -18.13 -0.85
C GLY A 66 -5.36 -18.51 -2.31
N TRP A 67 -4.45 -19.28 -2.86
CA TRP A 67 -4.57 -19.81 -4.20
C TRP A 67 -5.65 -20.89 -4.26
N ALA A 68 -6.42 -20.91 -5.33
CA ALA A 68 -7.40 -21.94 -5.64
C ALA A 68 -7.09 -22.59 -6.99
N GLN A 69 -7.70 -23.74 -7.24
CA GLN A 69 -7.64 -24.41 -8.54
C GLN A 69 -8.74 -23.84 -9.43
N GLY A 70 -8.35 -23.35 -10.61
CA GLY A 70 -9.27 -22.90 -11.65
C GLY A 70 -9.94 -24.06 -12.40
N PRO A 71 -10.94 -23.76 -13.24
CA PRO A 71 -11.67 -24.76 -14.02
C PRO A 71 -10.81 -25.56 -15.00
N ASP A 72 -9.72 -24.97 -15.48
CA ASP A 72 -8.74 -25.56 -16.39
C ASP A 72 -7.62 -26.32 -15.68
N GLY A 73 -7.67 -26.40 -14.34
CA GLY A 73 -6.63 -27.00 -13.50
C GLY A 73 -5.47 -26.08 -13.16
N GLY A 74 -5.44 -24.86 -13.71
CA GLY A 74 -4.47 -23.83 -13.36
C GLY A 74 -4.73 -23.23 -11.98
N ARG A 75 -3.76 -22.49 -11.44
CA ARG A 75 -3.92 -21.74 -10.20
C ARG A 75 -4.57 -20.39 -10.49
N ILE A 76 -5.53 -19.99 -9.65
CA ILE A 76 -6.15 -18.67 -9.70
C ILE A 76 -6.09 -18.02 -8.33
N TRP A 77 -6.08 -16.68 -8.31
CA TRP A 77 -6.26 -15.90 -7.09
C TRP A 77 -7.73 -15.47 -6.99
N PRO A 78 -8.56 -16.10 -6.14
CA PRO A 78 -9.98 -15.77 -6.05
C PRO A 78 -10.17 -14.44 -5.35
N LEU A 79 -10.57 -13.44 -6.12
CA LEU A 79 -10.85 -12.11 -5.61
C LEU A 79 -12.32 -11.99 -5.19
N ASN A 80 -12.56 -11.63 -3.94
CA ASN A 80 -13.87 -11.23 -3.44
C ASN A 80 -13.75 -10.00 -2.54
N GLN A 81 -14.88 -9.36 -2.21
CA GLN A 81 -14.96 -8.23 -1.27
C GLN A 81 -14.07 -7.03 -1.64
N TYR A 82 -13.70 -6.86 -2.91
CA TYR A 82 -12.81 -5.76 -3.33
C TYR A 82 -13.38 -4.36 -3.02
N LEU A 83 -14.69 -4.17 -3.17
CA LEU A 83 -15.35 -2.90 -2.85
C LEU A 83 -15.81 -2.79 -1.39
N VAL A 84 -15.65 -3.85 -0.61
CA VAL A 84 -15.96 -3.84 0.83
C VAL A 84 -14.69 -3.53 1.59
N GLU A 85 -14.48 -2.25 1.85
CA GLU A 85 -13.30 -1.75 2.57
C GLU A 85 -13.41 -1.99 4.09
N GLY A 86 -12.28 -1.88 4.78
CA GLY A 86 -12.20 -2.00 6.22
C GLY A 86 -11.20 -3.06 6.70
N PRO A 87 -11.31 -3.47 7.98
CA PRO A 87 -10.31 -4.33 8.59
C PRO A 87 -10.29 -5.73 7.99
N ARG A 88 -9.10 -6.29 7.91
CA ARG A 88 -8.79 -7.68 7.59
C ARG A 88 -7.85 -8.22 8.65
N THR A 89 -8.23 -9.31 9.28
CA THR A 89 -7.36 -9.99 10.27
C THR A 89 -6.58 -11.09 9.57
N THR A 90 -5.28 -11.10 9.76
CA THR A 90 -4.37 -12.09 9.16
C THR A 90 -3.39 -12.61 10.22
N ASP A 91 -2.81 -13.78 9.95
CA ASP A 91 -1.74 -14.35 10.78
C ASP A 91 -0.36 -14.09 10.13
N TRP A 92 -0.11 -12.83 9.76
CA TRP A 92 1.14 -12.39 9.14
C TRP A 92 2.14 -11.99 10.22
N LEU A 93 3.29 -12.66 10.30
CA LEU A 93 4.35 -12.50 11.31
C LEU A 93 3.90 -12.74 12.77
N ALA A 94 2.64 -12.50 13.10
CA ALA A 94 2.02 -12.79 14.39
C ALA A 94 0.52 -13.07 14.19
N PRO A 95 -0.10 -13.86 15.09
CA PRO A 95 -1.54 -14.08 15.05
C PRO A 95 -2.34 -12.79 15.28
N GLY A 96 -3.43 -12.65 14.53
CA GLY A 96 -4.38 -11.56 14.75
C GLY A 96 -3.94 -10.18 14.29
N VAL A 97 -2.98 -10.08 13.37
CA VAL A 97 -2.57 -8.79 12.79
C VAL A 97 -3.72 -8.19 11.99
N VAL A 98 -4.12 -6.96 12.33
CA VAL A 98 -5.16 -6.23 11.63
C VAL A 98 -4.54 -5.33 10.57
N LYS A 99 -5.04 -5.46 9.34
CA LYS A 99 -4.74 -4.57 8.22
C LYS A 99 -6.04 -3.93 7.74
N HIS A 100 -5.95 -2.80 7.06
CA HIS A 100 -7.11 -2.07 6.56
C HIS A 100 -7.11 -2.06 5.04
N HIS A 101 -7.98 -2.90 4.45
CA HIS A 101 -8.21 -2.91 3.02
C HIS A 101 -8.84 -1.61 2.54
N ARG A 102 -8.24 -1.02 1.50
CA ARG A 102 -8.77 0.11 0.74
C ARG A 102 -8.59 -0.18 -0.74
N THR A 103 -9.55 0.20 -1.56
CA THR A 103 -9.38 0.11 -3.01
C THR A 103 -8.26 1.05 -3.51
N ILE A 104 -7.74 0.79 -4.71
CA ILE A 104 -6.81 1.74 -5.36
C ILE A 104 -7.48 3.11 -5.45
N GLY A 105 -8.76 3.14 -5.88
CA GLY A 105 -9.53 4.39 -6.01
C GLY A 105 -9.60 5.18 -4.70
N THR A 106 -9.91 4.54 -3.58
CA THR A 106 -9.95 5.19 -2.26
C THR A 106 -8.57 5.72 -1.86
N THR A 107 -7.52 4.93 -2.07
CA THR A 107 -6.14 5.35 -1.75
C THR A 107 -5.71 6.58 -2.57
N LEU A 108 -5.94 6.57 -3.88
CA LEU A 108 -5.58 7.69 -4.76
C LEU A 108 -6.41 8.94 -4.43
N ASN A 109 -7.72 8.80 -4.23
CA ASN A 109 -8.60 9.91 -3.89
C ASN A 109 -8.27 10.52 -2.51
N ALA A 110 -7.84 9.72 -1.54
CA ALA A 110 -7.38 10.21 -0.25
C ALA A 110 -6.09 11.06 -0.38
N LEU A 111 -5.16 10.67 -1.25
CA LEU A 111 -3.97 11.48 -1.55
C LEU A 111 -4.34 12.79 -2.25
N ILE A 112 -5.20 12.73 -3.27
CA ILE A 112 -5.70 13.92 -3.99
C ILE A 112 -6.43 14.85 -3.00
N GLY A 113 -7.30 14.31 -2.15
CA GLY A 113 -8.01 15.06 -1.13
C GLY A 113 -7.10 15.70 -0.08
N ALA A 114 -5.94 15.11 0.20
CA ALA A 114 -4.92 15.68 1.06
C ALA A 114 -4.08 16.79 0.37
N GLY A 115 -4.27 17.03 -0.93
CA GLY A 115 -3.57 18.07 -1.70
C GLY A 115 -2.38 17.58 -2.52
N PHE A 116 -2.13 16.28 -2.58
CA PHE A 116 -1.04 15.73 -3.39
C PHE A 116 -1.37 15.69 -4.88
N THR A 117 -0.34 15.92 -5.71
CA THR A 117 -0.32 15.56 -7.12
C THR A 117 0.35 14.21 -7.27
N ILE A 118 -0.40 13.19 -7.71
CA ILE A 118 0.13 11.83 -7.94
C ILE A 118 1.02 11.87 -9.18
N THR A 119 2.26 11.40 -9.06
CA THR A 119 3.25 11.41 -10.15
C THR A 119 3.55 10.02 -10.70
N CYS A 120 3.33 8.97 -9.90
CA CYS A 120 3.52 7.60 -10.33
C CYS A 120 2.66 6.66 -9.48
N VAL A 121 2.08 5.67 -10.13
CA VAL A 121 1.45 4.50 -9.49
C VAL A 121 2.01 3.28 -10.19
N GLU A 122 2.65 2.39 -9.44
CA GLU A 122 3.28 1.18 -9.97
C GLU A 122 2.67 -0.06 -9.31
N GLU A 123 2.10 -0.92 -10.15
CA GLU A 123 1.70 -2.27 -9.81
C GLU A 123 2.80 -3.19 -10.32
N PHE A 124 3.61 -3.72 -9.41
CA PHE A 124 4.78 -4.53 -9.78
C PHE A 124 4.38 -5.76 -10.57
N CYS A 125 4.97 -5.92 -11.75
CA CYS A 125 4.90 -7.13 -12.56
C CYS A 125 6.34 -7.57 -12.90
N PRO A 126 6.76 -8.79 -12.54
CA PRO A 126 8.11 -9.27 -12.82
C PRO A 126 8.33 -9.50 -14.32
N THR A 127 9.54 -9.19 -14.77
CA THR A 127 9.98 -9.53 -16.13
C THR A 127 10.28 -11.04 -16.26
N PRO A 128 10.28 -11.60 -17.49
CA PRO A 128 10.67 -12.99 -17.71
C PRO A 128 12.05 -13.35 -17.12
N ASP A 129 13.02 -12.44 -17.20
CA ASP A 129 14.36 -12.65 -16.65
C ASP A 129 14.35 -12.70 -15.11
N GLN A 130 13.52 -11.87 -14.48
CA GLN A 130 13.33 -11.90 -13.01
C GLN A 130 12.67 -13.21 -12.58
N ILE A 131 11.67 -13.69 -13.32
CA ILE A 131 11.03 -14.99 -13.05
C ILE A 131 12.02 -16.13 -13.25
N ALA A 132 12.85 -16.10 -14.30
CA ALA A 132 13.87 -17.11 -14.52
C ALA A 132 14.90 -17.16 -13.38
N ALA A 133 15.29 -16.01 -12.86
CA ALA A 133 16.21 -15.91 -11.72
C ALA A 133 15.55 -16.30 -10.39
N GLN A 134 14.27 -16.01 -10.21
CA GLN A 134 13.50 -16.28 -9.00
C GLN A 134 12.09 -16.76 -9.36
N PRO A 135 11.87 -18.07 -9.57
CA PRO A 135 10.60 -18.63 -10.05
C PRO A 135 9.37 -18.28 -9.18
N ALA A 136 9.55 -18.05 -7.89
CA ALA A 136 8.46 -17.64 -6.99
C ALA A 136 7.79 -16.31 -7.41
N LEU A 137 8.49 -15.45 -8.15
CA LEU A 137 7.94 -14.20 -8.66
C LEU A 137 6.84 -14.39 -9.70
N ALA A 138 6.71 -15.58 -10.32
CA ALA A 138 5.66 -15.85 -11.28
C ALA A 138 4.25 -15.63 -10.70
N GLU A 139 4.08 -15.77 -9.40
CA GLU A 139 2.81 -15.50 -8.71
C GLU A 139 2.37 -14.03 -8.81
N GLU A 140 3.31 -13.10 -8.90
CA GLU A 140 3.02 -11.65 -8.97
C GLU A 140 2.39 -11.23 -10.30
N VAL A 141 2.49 -12.05 -11.35
CA VAL A 141 1.80 -11.81 -12.64
C VAL A 141 0.29 -11.88 -12.48
N GLU A 142 -0.19 -12.84 -11.68
CA GLU A 142 -1.62 -13.05 -11.42
C GLU A 142 -2.14 -12.27 -10.20
N ARG A 143 -1.24 -11.97 -9.27
CA ARG A 143 -1.59 -11.37 -7.99
C ARG A 143 -0.47 -10.44 -7.53
N PRO A 144 -0.46 -9.19 -7.97
CA PRO A 144 0.52 -8.21 -7.47
C PRO A 144 0.37 -8.08 -5.95
N MET A 145 1.50 -8.24 -5.24
CA MET A 145 1.51 -8.20 -3.77
C MET A 145 1.62 -6.76 -3.25
N PHE A 146 2.27 -5.89 -4.01
CA PHE A 146 2.58 -4.53 -3.59
C PHE A 146 2.16 -3.49 -4.63
N LEU A 147 1.74 -2.34 -4.10
CA LEU A 147 1.45 -1.12 -4.84
C LEU A 147 2.43 -0.04 -4.39
N LEU A 148 3.10 0.62 -5.33
CA LEU A 148 4.01 1.74 -5.07
C LEU A 148 3.38 3.02 -5.58
N ILE A 149 3.46 4.09 -4.79
CA ILE A 149 2.90 5.39 -5.16
C ILE A 149 3.92 6.48 -4.85
N SER A 150 4.08 7.39 -5.82
CA SER A 150 4.82 8.64 -5.69
C SER A 150 3.89 9.82 -5.88
N ALA A 151 3.97 10.80 -4.99
CA ALA A 151 3.15 12.00 -5.03
C ALA A 151 3.96 13.23 -4.61
N LEU A 152 3.60 14.40 -5.15
CA LEU A 152 4.24 15.68 -4.86
C LEU A 152 3.30 16.58 -4.07
N ARG A 153 3.85 17.31 -3.10
CA ARG A 153 3.23 18.53 -2.58
C ARG A 153 3.41 19.67 -3.59
N GLY A 154 2.31 20.20 -4.10
CA GLY A 154 2.29 21.43 -4.92
C GLY A 154 2.73 22.66 -4.16
#